data_badc70fce5983b5b9edff83a21453a86
#
_entry.id   badc70fce5983b5b9edff83a21453a86
#
_cell.length_a   1.000
_cell.length_b   1.000
_cell.length_c   1.000
_cell.angle_alpha   90.00
_cell.angle_beta   90.00
_cell.angle_gamma   90.00
#
_symmetry.space_group_name_H-M   'P 1'
#
loop_
_entity.id
_entity.type
_entity.pdbx_description
1 polymer ?
#
loop_
_entity_poly.entity_id
_entity_poly.type
_entity_poly.pdbx_seq_one_letter_code
_entity_poly.pdbx_strand_id
1 'polypeptide(L)'
;GGTEKGWEHPAFDGFDDGEFIWGRGALDMKNHLIAVIQTVETLLGEGFKPERTVYLCFGHNEEIVASENSGAGSIAAVLEERGVKLDSVIDEGGAILNVDVPKILRTKLAGIGIAEKGYADYKITVRSKGGHSSQPPVHSGIGEIAKVTRDLEGHQFKAKMPHFVYALFR
;
A
#
# COMPACT_ATOMS: atom_id res chain seq x y z
N GLY A 1 7.69 -13.80 2.25
CA GLY A 1 7.60 -15.22 2.51
C GLY A 1 7.69 -15.53 3.99
N GLY A 2 7.45 -16.75 4.36
CA GLY A 2 7.72 -17.24 5.72
C GLY A 2 6.56 -17.19 6.70
N THR A 3 5.36 -16.86 6.25
CA THR A 3 4.16 -16.85 7.10
C THR A 3 3.19 -18.01 6.80
N GLU A 4 3.70 -19.10 6.24
CA GLU A 4 2.88 -20.28 5.91
C GLU A 4 2.44 -21.05 7.16
N LYS A 5 3.10 -20.81 8.31
CA LYS A 5 2.68 -21.37 9.59
C LYS A 5 1.48 -20.59 10.11
N GLY A 6 0.37 -21.28 10.30
CA GLY A 6 -0.87 -20.71 10.85
C GLY A 6 -2.00 -20.50 9.83
N TRP A 7 -1.81 -20.91 8.59
CA TRP A 7 -2.89 -21.00 7.61
C TRP A 7 -3.70 -22.28 7.85
N GLU A 8 -5.02 -22.16 7.80
CA GLU A 8 -5.93 -23.33 7.88
C GLU A 8 -5.86 -24.17 6.60
N HIS A 9 -5.64 -23.52 5.45
CA HIS A 9 -5.43 -24.14 4.16
C HIS A 9 -4.08 -23.71 3.57
N PRO A 10 -3.44 -24.49 2.70
CA PRO A 10 -2.17 -24.12 2.09
C PRO A 10 -2.28 -22.76 1.35
N ALA A 11 -1.32 -21.87 1.61
CA ALA A 11 -1.39 -20.47 1.16
C ALA A 11 -1.42 -20.28 -0.37
N PHE A 12 -1.05 -21.28 -1.15
CA PHE A 12 -0.90 -21.20 -2.61
C PHE A 12 -1.79 -22.17 -3.38
N ASP A 13 -2.70 -22.88 -2.71
CA ASP A 13 -3.57 -23.86 -3.38
C ASP A 13 -4.82 -23.21 -3.99
N GLY A 14 -5.18 -22.02 -3.54
CA GLY A 14 -6.42 -21.36 -3.99
C GLY A 14 -7.66 -22.18 -3.59
N PHE A 15 -7.64 -22.72 -2.38
CA PHE A 15 -8.71 -23.58 -1.89
C PHE A 15 -10.03 -22.83 -1.79
N ASP A 16 -11.09 -23.42 -2.35
CA ASP A 16 -12.46 -22.90 -2.31
C ASP A 16 -13.29 -23.80 -1.42
N ASP A 17 -13.81 -23.27 -0.32
CA ASP A 17 -14.69 -23.99 0.62
C ASP A 17 -16.19 -23.78 0.32
N GLY A 18 -16.51 -23.05 -0.75
CA GLY A 18 -17.85 -22.68 -1.17
C GLY A 18 -18.37 -21.38 -0.58
N GLU A 19 -17.66 -20.78 0.38
CA GLU A 19 -17.95 -19.48 0.97
C GLU A 19 -16.77 -18.52 0.76
N PHE A 20 -15.54 -19.00 0.91
CA PHE A 20 -14.31 -18.23 0.77
C PHE A 20 -13.31 -18.90 -0.17
N ILE A 21 -12.54 -18.08 -0.86
CA ILE A 21 -11.35 -18.49 -1.59
C ILE A 21 -10.12 -18.19 -0.73
N TRP A 22 -9.46 -19.24 -0.28
CA TRP A 22 -8.29 -19.17 0.58
C TRP A 22 -7.01 -19.13 -0.24
N GLY A 23 -6.21 -18.09 -0.05
CA GLY A 23 -4.93 -18.03 -0.75
C GLY A 23 -4.17 -16.73 -0.55
N ARG A 24 -2.85 -16.80 -0.62
CA ARG A 24 -1.98 -15.64 -0.66
C ARG A 24 -2.29 -14.80 -1.90
N GLY A 25 -2.59 -13.51 -1.69
CA GLY A 25 -2.95 -12.60 -2.75
C GLY A 25 -4.39 -12.75 -3.26
N ALA A 26 -5.24 -13.59 -2.63
CA ALA A 26 -6.64 -13.70 -3.00
C ALA A 26 -7.39 -12.40 -2.69
N LEU A 27 -7.24 -11.87 -1.48
CA LEU A 27 -7.83 -10.60 -1.06
C LEU A 27 -6.98 -9.41 -1.53
N ASP A 28 -5.68 -9.50 -1.44
CA ASP A 28 -4.71 -8.44 -1.74
C ASP A 28 -3.73 -8.95 -2.81
N MET A 29 -4.06 -8.69 -4.17
CA MET A 29 -5.44 -8.40 -4.50
C MET A 29 -5.80 -8.91 -5.90
N LYS A 30 -5.75 -10.26 -6.06
CA LYS A 30 -6.18 -10.89 -7.31
C LYS A 30 -7.69 -10.73 -7.57
N ASN A 31 -8.50 -10.53 -6.51
CA ASN A 31 -9.92 -10.20 -6.64
C ASN A 31 -10.13 -8.94 -7.50
N HIS A 32 -9.36 -7.88 -7.24
CA HIS A 32 -9.43 -6.64 -8.01
C HIS A 32 -8.93 -6.87 -9.45
N LEU A 33 -7.80 -7.55 -9.62
CA LEU A 33 -7.28 -7.89 -10.93
C LEU A 33 -8.34 -8.60 -11.79
N ILE A 34 -9.02 -9.59 -11.25
CA ILE A 34 -10.09 -10.30 -11.95
C ILE A 34 -11.28 -9.36 -12.23
N ALA A 35 -11.67 -8.52 -11.27
CA ALA A 35 -12.75 -7.56 -11.46
C ALA A 35 -12.45 -6.57 -12.60
N VAL A 36 -11.23 -6.07 -12.70
CA VAL A 36 -10.80 -5.17 -13.79
C VAL A 36 -10.88 -5.88 -15.15
N ILE A 37 -10.34 -7.10 -15.26
CA ILE A 37 -10.38 -7.86 -16.50
C ILE A 37 -11.83 -8.16 -16.91
N GLN A 38 -12.67 -8.64 -15.99
CA GLN A 38 -14.07 -8.93 -16.27
C GLN A 38 -14.86 -7.67 -16.65
N THR A 39 -14.56 -6.52 -16.07
CA THR A 39 -15.18 -5.27 -16.43
C THR A 39 -14.86 -4.90 -17.87
N VAL A 40 -13.61 -5.00 -18.28
CA VAL A 40 -13.19 -4.74 -19.65
C VAL A 40 -13.86 -5.71 -20.64
N GLU A 41 -13.86 -7.00 -20.33
CA GLU A 41 -14.54 -8.01 -21.15
C GLU A 41 -16.04 -7.73 -21.30
N THR A 42 -16.73 -7.38 -20.22
CA THR A 42 -18.15 -7.06 -20.21
C THR A 42 -18.42 -5.84 -21.11
N LEU A 43 -17.68 -4.77 -20.92
CA LEU A 43 -17.84 -3.54 -21.72
C LEU A 43 -17.60 -3.79 -23.21
N LEU A 44 -16.58 -4.56 -23.55
CA LEU A 44 -16.31 -4.93 -24.95
C LEU A 44 -17.43 -5.80 -25.53
N GLY A 45 -17.96 -6.75 -24.75
CA GLY A 45 -19.11 -7.58 -25.12
C GLY A 45 -20.38 -6.79 -25.36
N GLU A 46 -20.58 -5.68 -24.67
CA GLU A 46 -21.68 -4.73 -24.84
C GLU A 46 -21.45 -3.77 -26.03
N GLY A 47 -20.31 -3.86 -26.70
CA GLY A 47 -19.96 -3.03 -27.84
C GLY A 47 -19.40 -1.66 -27.47
N PHE A 48 -18.99 -1.46 -26.20
CA PHE A 48 -18.33 -0.24 -25.79
C PHE A 48 -17.01 -0.05 -26.53
N LYS A 49 -16.79 1.15 -27.04
CA LYS A 49 -15.56 1.54 -27.74
C LYS A 49 -14.93 2.71 -26.97
N PRO A 50 -13.83 2.49 -26.27
CA PRO A 50 -13.16 3.57 -25.56
C PRO A 50 -12.63 4.61 -26.55
N GLU A 51 -12.79 5.88 -26.24
CA GLU A 51 -12.22 6.98 -27.04
C GLU A 51 -10.71 7.08 -26.90
N ARG A 52 -10.15 6.55 -25.80
CA ARG A 52 -8.73 6.54 -25.50
C ARG A 52 -8.25 5.11 -25.29
N THR A 53 -6.97 4.89 -25.53
CA THR A 53 -6.34 3.60 -25.26
C THR A 53 -6.37 3.31 -23.75
N VAL A 54 -6.77 2.11 -23.40
CA VAL A 54 -6.73 1.58 -22.03
C VAL A 54 -5.54 0.63 -21.93
N TYR A 55 -4.67 0.88 -20.98
CA TYR A 55 -3.54 0.02 -20.63
C TYR A 55 -3.87 -0.76 -19.37
N LEU A 56 -3.84 -2.08 -19.46
CA LEU A 56 -3.95 -2.96 -18.30
C LEU A 56 -2.53 -3.35 -17.88
N CYS A 57 -2.13 -2.90 -16.71
CA CYS A 57 -0.77 -3.03 -16.22
C CYS A 57 -0.78 -3.81 -14.90
N PHE A 58 -0.13 -4.96 -14.86
CA PHE A 58 -0.10 -5.82 -13.69
C PHE A 58 1.33 -6.00 -13.19
N GLY A 59 1.58 -5.56 -11.97
CA GLY A 59 2.84 -5.73 -11.27
C GLY A 59 2.91 -7.06 -10.52
N HIS A 60 4.05 -7.35 -9.89
CA HIS A 60 4.29 -8.61 -9.18
C HIS A 60 4.93 -8.47 -7.81
N ASN A 61 5.41 -7.30 -7.42
CA ASN A 61 6.19 -7.08 -6.20
C ASN A 61 5.89 -5.73 -5.55
N GLU A 62 4.65 -5.31 -5.55
CA GLU A 62 4.19 -4.04 -4.97
C GLU A 62 4.63 -3.90 -3.51
N GLU A 63 4.50 -4.95 -2.70
CA GLU A 63 4.84 -5.00 -1.28
C GLU A 63 6.34 -4.81 -0.97
N ILE A 64 7.19 -4.74 -2.00
CA ILE A 64 8.63 -4.55 -1.83
C ILE A 64 9.01 -3.15 -2.33
N VAL A 65 8.73 -2.16 -1.50
CA VAL A 65 8.87 -0.73 -1.82
C VAL A 65 10.28 -0.31 -2.31
N ALA A 66 11.33 -0.98 -1.84
CA ALA A 66 12.73 -0.67 -2.21
C ALA A 66 13.31 -1.61 -3.27
N SER A 67 12.50 -2.31 -4.04
CA SER A 67 12.98 -3.21 -5.08
C SER A 67 13.57 -2.42 -6.27
N GLU A 68 14.82 -2.72 -6.64
CA GLU A 68 15.44 -2.16 -7.86
C GLU A 68 14.64 -2.53 -9.13
N ASN A 69 13.88 -3.61 -9.10
CA ASN A 69 13.03 -4.10 -10.18
C ASN A 69 11.56 -4.04 -9.77
N SER A 70 11.11 -2.87 -9.33
CA SER A 70 9.69 -2.63 -9.04
C SER A 70 8.84 -2.89 -10.29
N GLY A 71 7.77 -3.68 -10.15
CA GLY A 71 6.83 -3.95 -11.24
C GLY A 71 6.24 -2.65 -11.79
N ALA A 72 5.75 -1.77 -10.94
CA ALA A 72 5.21 -0.46 -11.31
C ALA A 72 6.26 0.43 -11.97
N GLY A 73 7.48 0.49 -11.43
CA GLY A 73 8.59 1.26 -12.01
C GLY A 73 8.98 0.78 -13.40
N SER A 74 9.05 -0.54 -13.61
CA SER A 74 9.35 -1.12 -14.93
C SER A 74 8.24 -0.84 -15.94
N ILE A 75 6.98 -0.91 -15.54
CA ILE A 75 5.84 -0.55 -16.39
C ILE A 75 5.90 0.93 -16.77
N ALA A 76 6.15 1.81 -15.80
CA ALA A 76 6.28 3.25 -16.04
C ALA A 76 7.39 3.55 -17.05
N ALA A 77 8.58 2.92 -16.92
CA ALA A 77 9.69 3.09 -17.85
C ALA A 77 9.33 2.65 -19.28
N VAL A 78 8.62 1.52 -19.45
CA VAL A 78 8.15 1.06 -20.76
C VAL A 78 7.14 2.03 -21.38
N LEU A 79 6.23 2.56 -20.58
CA LEU A 79 5.25 3.54 -21.07
C LEU A 79 5.92 4.85 -21.48
N GLU A 80 6.92 5.29 -20.72
CA GLU A 80 7.73 6.47 -21.02
C GLU A 80 8.53 6.28 -22.33
N GLU A 81 9.21 5.14 -22.49
CA GLU A 81 9.94 4.80 -23.73
C GLU A 81 9.03 4.80 -24.96
N ARG A 82 7.79 4.36 -24.79
CA ARG A 82 6.76 4.40 -25.86
C ARG A 82 6.14 5.78 -26.06
N GLY A 83 6.55 6.79 -25.32
CA GLY A 83 6.01 8.15 -25.40
C GLY A 83 4.54 8.26 -24.96
N VAL A 84 4.06 7.33 -24.15
CA VAL A 84 2.68 7.32 -23.66
C VAL A 84 2.50 8.42 -22.64
N LYS A 85 1.50 9.27 -22.85
CA LYS A 85 1.05 10.26 -21.86
C LYS A 85 -0.26 9.80 -21.27
N LEU A 86 -0.23 9.45 -19.99
CA LEU A 86 -1.41 9.03 -19.26
C LEU A 86 -2.28 10.24 -18.91
N ASP A 87 -3.57 10.11 -19.13
CA ASP A 87 -4.58 11.07 -18.70
C ASP A 87 -4.99 10.81 -17.24
N SER A 88 -5.17 9.56 -16.91
CA SER A 88 -5.51 9.09 -15.58
C SER A 88 -4.92 7.72 -15.31
N VAL A 89 -4.75 7.41 -14.05
CA VAL A 89 -4.32 6.10 -13.55
C VAL A 89 -5.33 5.66 -12.49
N ILE A 90 -5.79 4.42 -12.60
CA ILE A 90 -6.59 3.77 -11.57
C ILE A 90 -5.72 2.66 -11.01
N ASP A 91 -5.50 2.71 -9.72
CA ASP A 91 -4.66 1.78 -9.00
C ASP A 91 -5.47 1.04 -7.93
N GLU A 92 -4.80 0.18 -7.20
CA GLU A 92 -5.43 -0.56 -6.12
C GLU A 92 -5.73 0.31 -4.91
N GLY A 93 -6.49 -0.24 -3.99
CA GLY A 93 -6.74 0.33 -2.68
C GLY A 93 -8.23 0.49 -2.38
N GLY A 94 -8.48 0.85 -1.13
CA GLY A 94 -9.81 1.04 -0.63
C GLY A 94 -10.58 -0.27 -0.37
N ALA A 95 -11.75 -0.10 0.20
CA ALA A 95 -12.68 -1.19 0.47
C ALA A 95 -14.10 -0.65 0.58
N ILE A 96 -15.08 -1.52 0.41
CA ILE A 96 -16.45 -1.21 0.79
C ILE A 96 -16.62 -1.63 2.25
N LEU A 97 -16.72 -0.66 3.13
CA LEU A 97 -16.80 -0.86 4.57
C LEU A 97 -18.25 -0.77 5.07
N ASN A 98 -18.62 -1.64 5.97
CA ASN A 98 -19.83 -1.44 6.76
C ASN A 98 -19.48 -0.47 7.90
N VAL A 99 -19.94 0.77 7.80
CA VAL A 99 -19.70 1.81 8.80
C VAL A 99 -20.91 1.90 9.71
N ASP A 100 -20.69 1.73 11.00
CA ASP A 100 -21.69 1.93 12.05
C ASP A 100 -21.09 2.83 13.13
N VAL A 101 -21.28 4.15 12.96
CA VAL A 101 -20.91 5.14 13.96
C VAL A 101 -22.22 5.58 14.67
N PRO A 102 -22.44 5.18 15.92
CA PRO A 102 -23.67 5.46 16.62
C PRO A 102 -24.08 6.94 16.56
N LYS A 103 -25.33 7.20 16.16
CA LYS A 103 -25.93 8.53 16.01
C LYS A 103 -25.34 9.42 14.89
N ILE A 104 -24.38 8.93 14.11
CA ILE A 104 -23.74 9.71 13.06
C ILE A 104 -24.02 9.08 11.68
N LEU A 105 -23.61 7.82 11.48
CA LEU A 105 -23.69 7.20 10.16
C LEU A 105 -23.80 5.68 10.30
N ARG A 106 -24.80 5.10 9.62
CA ARG A 106 -24.90 3.66 9.45
C ARG A 106 -25.15 3.36 7.98
N THR A 107 -24.10 2.96 7.29
CA THR A 107 -24.16 2.71 5.84
C THR A 107 -22.98 1.87 5.35
N LYS A 108 -23.09 1.42 4.08
CA LYS A 108 -21.91 0.96 3.35
C LYS A 108 -21.20 2.16 2.75
N LEU A 109 -19.91 2.26 2.99
CA LEU A 109 -19.06 3.33 2.46
C LEU A 109 -18.03 2.72 1.50
N ALA A 110 -18.07 3.13 0.25
CA ALA A 110 -17.02 2.88 -0.73
C ALA A 110 -16.14 4.13 -0.83
N GLY A 111 -14.90 4.05 -0.37
CA GLY A 111 -13.94 5.15 -0.46
C GLY A 111 -13.12 5.06 -1.74
N ILE A 112 -13.02 6.16 -2.47
CA ILE A 112 -12.10 6.29 -3.61
C ILE A 112 -10.97 7.21 -3.18
N GLY A 113 -9.74 6.67 -3.10
CA GLY A 113 -8.53 7.46 -2.86
C GLY A 113 -8.23 8.31 -4.08
N ILE A 114 -7.91 9.58 -3.85
CA ILE A 114 -7.55 10.53 -4.93
C ILE A 114 -6.12 11.03 -4.81
N ALA A 115 -5.39 10.60 -3.78
CA ALA A 115 -4.00 10.95 -3.54
C ALA A 115 -3.36 9.97 -2.54
N GLU A 116 -2.07 9.79 -2.69
CA GLU A 116 -1.23 9.03 -1.77
C GLU A 116 -0.38 9.94 -0.90
N LYS A 117 -0.03 9.48 0.30
CA LYS A 117 0.95 10.13 1.16
C LYS A 117 2.36 9.78 0.70
N GLY A 118 3.29 10.72 0.86
CA GLY A 118 4.70 10.42 0.67
C GLY A 118 5.20 9.40 1.71
N TYR A 119 6.11 8.54 1.29
CA TYR A 119 6.80 7.57 2.13
C TYR A 119 8.29 7.82 2.12
N ALA A 120 8.96 7.67 3.25
CA ALA A 120 10.40 7.73 3.34
C ALA A 120 10.92 6.91 4.54
N ASP A 121 11.95 6.11 4.28
CA ASP A 121 12.72 5.46 5.32
C ASP A 121 13.90 6.34 5.75
N TYR A 122 14.11 6.47 7.04
CA TYR A 122 15.24 7.19 7.60
C TYR A 122 16.12 6.24 8.39
N LYS A 123 17.39 6.10 7.97
CA LYS A 123 18.39 5.37 8.72
C LYS A 123 19.17 6.33 9.59
N ILE A 124 18.99 6.24 10.90
CA ILE A 124 19.73 7.02 11.89
C ILE A 124 20.89 6.19 12.40
N THR A 125 22.11 6.73 12.31
CA THR A 125 23.33 6.05 12.74
C THR A 125 24.07 6.92 13.74
N VAL A 126 24.33 6.38 14.91
CA VAL A 126 25.20 7.00 15.93
C VAL A 126 26.55 6.30 15.89
N ARG A 127 27.61 7.11 15.80
CA ARG A 127 28.99 6.62 15.89
C ARG A 127 29.58 7.03 17.24
N SER A 128 29.97 6.08 18.02
CA SER A 128 30.65 6.33 19.31
C SER A 128 32.06 5.77 19.31
N LYS A 129 32.94 6.40 20.08
CA LYS A 129 34.27 5.82 20.36
C LYS A 129 34.09 4.63 21.30
N GLY A 130 34.62 3.49 20.91
CA GLY A 130 34.76 2.36 21.83
C GLY A 130 35.65 2.73 23.02
N GLY A 131 35.62 1.92 24.08
CA GLY A 131 36.42 2.13 25.26
C GLY A 131 36.48 0.88 26.13
N HIS A 132 37.34 0.91 27.12
CA HIS A 132 37.41 -0.17 28.10
C HIS A 132 36.25 -0.09 29.09
N SER A 133 35.65 -1.21 29.42
CA SER A 133 34.44 -1.26 30.28
C SER A 133 34.66 -0.69 31.69
N SER A 134 35.93 -0.64 32.18
CA SER A 134 36.28 -0.02 33.47
C SER A 134 36.36 1.52 33.41
N GLN A 135 36.31 2.11 32.22
CA GLN A 135 36.35 3.57 31.99
C GLN A 135 35.27 3.95 30.99
N PRO A 136 34.00 3.75 31.36
CA PRO A 136 32.91 4.02 30.44
C PRO A 136 32.79 5.52 30.19
N PRO A 137 32.44 5.94 28.97
CA PRO A 137 32.08 7.35 28.70
C PRO A 137 30.82 7.74 29.45
N VAL A 138 30.63 9.02 29.70
CA VAL A 138 29.41 9.57 30.34
C VAL A 138 28.17 9.20 29.55
N HIS A 139 28.27 9.18 28.22
CA HIS A 139 27.21 8.77 27.31
C HIS A 139 27.72 7.68 26.37
N SER A 140 27.01 6.57 26.31
CA SER A 140 27.27 5.50 25.34
C SER A 140 26.55 5.74 24.03
N GLY A 141 26.99 5.11 22.94
CA GLY A 141 26.26 5.16 21.66
C GLY A 141 24.84 4.65 21.78
N ILE A 142 24.59 3.69 22.69
CA ILE A 142 23.22 3.20 22.99
C ILE A 142 22.41 4.32 23.65
N GLY A 143 23.00 5.07 24.59
CA GLY A 143 22.29 6.19 25.23
C GLY A 143 21.97 7.32 24.24
N GLU A 144 22.88 7.61 23.33
CA GLU A 144 22.66 8.62 22.28
C GLU A 144 21.53 8.22 21.32
N ILE A 145 21.52 6.99 20.82
CA ILE A 145 20.46 6.53 19.92
C ILE A 145 19.11 6.45 20.64
N ALA A 146 19.09 6.03 21.90
CA ALA A 146 17.88 6.00 22.72
C ALA A 146 17.28 7.40 22.93
N LYS A 147 18.13 8.42 23.11
CA LYS A 147 17.70 9.81 23.20
C LYS A 147 17.04 10.27 21.90
N VAL A 148 17.68 10.03 20.76
CA VAL A 148 17.12 10.36 19.44
C VAL A 148 15.76 9.70 19.23
N THR A 149 15.66 8.41 19.54
CA THR A 149 14.41 7.65 19.42
C THR A 149 13.29 8.25 20.27
N ARG A 150 13.60 8.56 21.54
CA ARG A 150 12.63 9.21 22.45
C ARG A 150 12.20 10.59 21.95
N ASP A 151 13.15 11.38 21.44
CA ASP A 151 12.86 12.71 20.93
C ASP A 151 11.95 12.63 19.68
N LEU A 152 12.16 11.66 18.80
CA LEU A 152 11.28 11.39 17.65
C LEU A 152 9.88 10.96 18.08
N GLU A 153 9.76 10.03 19.03
CA GLU A 153 8.47 9.63 19.58
C GLU A 153 7.73 10.80 20.25
N GLY A 154 8.46 11.67 20.92
CA GLY A 154 7.88 12.84 21.62
C GLY A 154 7.43 13.97 20.69
N HIS A 155 7.89 13.99 19.43
CA HIS A 155 7.60 15.03 18.47
C HIS A 155 6.70 14.55 17.34
N GLN A 156 5.47 14.17 17.70
CA GLN A 156 4.49 13.76 16.72
C GLN A 156 4.05 14.91 15.80
N PHE A 157 3.89 14.62 14.51
CA PHE A 157 3.36 15.58 13.57
C PHE A 157 1.93 15.99 13.95
N LYS A 158 1.63 17.27 13.82
CA LYS A 158 0.26 17.76 14.03
C LYS A 158 -0.65 17.16 12.96
N ALA A 159 -1.75 16.56 13.39
CA ALA A 159 -2.77 16.11 12.47
C ALA A 159 -3.34 17.30 11.68
N LYS A 160 -3.43 17.14 10.37
CA LYS A 160 -4.09 18.10 9.47
C LYS A 160 -5.12 17.34 8.67
N MET A 161 -6.34 17.83 8.64
CA MET A 161 -7.39 17.29 7.77
C MET A 161 -7.37 18.07 6.45
N PRO A 162 -7.06 17.41 5.32
CA PRO A 162 -7.12 18.06 4.01
C PRO A 162 -8.53 18.54 3.68
N HIS A 163 -8.65 19.59 2.87
CA HIS A 163 -9.93 20.21 2.55
C HIS A 163 -10.92 19.22 1.89
N PHE A 164 -10.43 18.30 1.06
CA PHE A 164 -11.27 17.29 0.40
C PHE A 164 -11.86 16.27 1.39
N VAL A 165 -11.18 15.98 2.51
CA VAL A 165 -11.72 15.12 3.58
C VAL A 165 -12.84 15.85 4.33
N TYR A 166 -12.75 17.17 4.49
CA TYR A 166 -13.84 17.97 5.06
C TYR A 166 -15.12 17.89 4.20
N ALA A 167 -14.97 17.82 2.88
CA ALA A 167 -16.11 17.74 1.98
C ALA A 167 -16.88 16.41 2.10
N LEU A 168 -16.24 15.36 2.60
CA LEU A 168 -16.86 14.05 2.83
C LEU A 168 -17.87 14.06 4.01
N PHE A 169 -17.71 15.01 4.95
CA PHE A 169 -18.50 15.10 6.18
C PHE A 169 -19.49 16.26 6.17
N ARG A 170 -19.70 16.92 5.03
CA ARG A 170 -20.73 17.95 4.79
C ARG A 170 -21.89 17.38 4.00
#